data_fba8deb4bf4096651d3841ecfeb42717
#
_entry.id   fba8deb4bf4096651d3841ecfeb42717
#
_cell.length_a   1.000
_cell.length_b   1.000
_cell.length_c   1.000
_cell.angle_alpha   90.00
_cell.angle_beta   90.00
_cell.angle_gamma   90.00
#
_symmetry.space_group_name_H-M   'P 1'
#
loop_
_entity.id
_entity.type
_entity.pdbx_description
1 polymer ?
#
loop_
_entity_poly.entity_id
_entity_poly.type
_entity_poly.pdbx_seq_one_letter_code
_entity_poly.pdbx_strand_id
1 'polypeptide(L)'
;ANGDWSSDVCSSDLFESIYDMIKVLDLDKKRKIKGLSSGRADILPAALAVVKSFTRFMKFETFTISGSGLREGIMFNQAMPVTLEKPISDILGYSLTSLVRYYECDEQHVEHVVNLSVQLFKQLRVLHKFPRQYLKILKVAATLHDCGNRIKFYNHQKHSCYMILNATLFGITHREIVLAAFVAGCHKKEDISPLDWMRYKDIVQEEDLEAVRKLGVMLRIAES
;
A
#
# COMPACT_ATOMS: atom_id res chain seq x y z
N ALA A 1 -12.19 -8.50 0.84
CA ALA A 1 -11.43 -7.31 0.50
C ALA A 1 -11.55 -6.35 1.68
N ASN A 2 -10.58 -6.37 2.56
CA ASN A 2 -10.38 -5.32 3.55
C ASN A 2 -10.11 -4.05 2.76
N GLY A 3 -10.79 -2.95 3.13
CA GLY A 3 -10.74 -1.70 2.40
C GLY A 3 -9.34 -1.15 2.29
N ASP A 4 -8.67 -1.56 1.24
CA ASP A 4 -7.37 -1.07 0.84
C ASP A 4 -7.56 0.30 0.21
N TRP A 5 -7.14 1.31 0.93
CA TRP A 5 -7.25 2.72 0.59
C TRP A 5 -6.10 3.20 -0.31
N SER A 6 -5.37 2.26 -0.93
CA SER A 6 -4.37 2.58 -1.92
C SER A 6 -5.03 2.90 -3.27
N SER A 7 -4.36 3.71 -4.06
CA SER A 7 -4.80 4.06 -5.39
C SER A 7 -3.96 3.29 -6.42
N ASP A 8 -4.61 2.45 -7.21
CA ASP A 8 -3.98 1.72 -8.30
C ASP A 8 -4.42 2.27 -9.66
N VAL A 9 -3.49 2.27 -10.60
CA VAL A 9 -3.75 2.70 -11.98
C VAL A 9 -4.34 1.53 -12.75
N CYS A 10 -5.51 1.73 -13.34
CA CYS A 10 -6.18 0.78 -14.22
C CYS A 10 -6.16 1.30 -15.66
N SER A 11 -5.77 0.46 -16.61
CA SER A 11 -5.90 0.80 -18.03
C SER A 11 -7.35 0.68 -18.49
N SER A 12 -7.74 1.47 -19.49
CA SER A 12 -9.06 1.40 -20.11
C SER A 12 -9.34 0.01 -20.70
N ASP A 13 -8.33 -0.65 -21.27
CA ASP A 13 -8.46 -1.98 -21.86
C ASP A 13 -8.77 -3.05 -20.81
N LEU A 14 -8.07 -3.01 -19.66
CA LEU A 14 -8.37 -3.89 -18.53
C LEU A 14 -9.80 -3.67 -18.01
N PHE A 15 -10.20 -2.41 -17.88
CA PHE A 15 -11.55 -2.07 -17.45
C PHE A 15 -12.61 -2.59 -18.45
N GLU A 16 -12.39 -2.43 -19.75
CA GLU A 16 -13.32 -2.95 -20.78
C GLU A 16 -13.42 -4.47 -20.72
N SER A 17 -12.30 -5.17 -20.54
CA SER A 17 -12.28 -6.63 -20.38
C SER A 17 -13.09 -7.08 -19.15
N ILE A 18 -12.93 -6.40 -18.01
CA ILE A 18 -13.72 -6.68 -16.80
C ILE A 18 -15.20 -6.41 -17.04
N TYR A 19 -15.56 -5.30 -17.69
CA TYR A 19 -16.95 -4.98 -18.02
C TYR A 19 -17.58 -6.08 -18.88
N ASP A 20 -16.92 -6.49 -19.96
CA ASP A 20 -17.44 -7.49 -20.88
C ASP A 20 -17.58 -8.86 -20.22
N MET A 21 -16.67 -9.23 -19.32
CA MET A 21 -16.80 -10.43 -18.48
C MET A 21 -18.02 -10.35 -17.55
N ILE A 22 -18.20 -9.24 -16.85
CA ILE A 22 -19.28 -9.09 -15.86
C ILE A 22 -20.64 -8.99 -16.53
N LYS A 23 -20.73 -8.37 -17.70
CA LYS A 23 -21.97 -8.19 -18.45
C LYS A 23 -22.67 -9.51 -18.76
N VAL A 24 -21.94 -10.57 -19.07
CA VAL A 24 -22.47 -11.88 -19.46
C VAL A 24 -22.76 -12.81 -18.27
N LEU A 25 -22.28 -12.48 -17.07
CA LEU A 25 -22.53 -13.27 -15.88
C LEU A 25 -23.98 -13.13 -15.39
N ASP A 26 -24.57 -14.23 -14.93
CA ASP A 26 -25.82 -14.20 -14.17
C ASP A 26 -25.62 -13.58 -12.76
N LEU A 27 -26.72 -13.25 -12.10
CA LEU A 27 -26.67 -12.57 -10.79
C LEU A 27 -25.98 -13.40 -9.71
N ASP A 28 -26.18 -14.72 -9.72
CA ASP A 28 -25.60 -15.59 -8.69
C ASP A 28 -24.09 -15.73 -8.83
N LYS A 29 -23.59 -15.72 -10.06
CA LYS A 29 -22.14 -15.68 -10.32
C LYS A 29 -21.55 -14.33 -9.96
N LYS A 30 -22.24 -13.23 -10.25
CA LYS A 30 -21.83 -11.87 -9.84
C LYS A 30 -21.69 -11.76 -8.32
N ARG A 31 -22.64 -12.30 -7.55
CA ARG A 31 -22.57 -12.33 -6.07
C ARG A 31 -21.36 -13.07 -5.50
N LYS A 32 -20.77 -13.98 -6.28
CA LYS A 32 -19.58 -14.76 -5.90
C LYS A 32 -18.26 -14.08 -6.28
N ILE A 33 -18.29 -12.94 -6.95
CA ILE A 33 -17.09 -12.20 -7.31
C ILE A 33 -16.39 -11.73 -6.02
N LYS A 34 -15.14 -12.14 -5.86
CA LYS A 34 -14.33 -11.77 -4.70
C LYS A 34 -14.15 -10.25 -4.65
N GLY A 35 -14.44 -9.64 -3.52
CA GLY A 35 -14.36 -8.19 -3.33
C GLY A 35 -15.65 -7.42 -3.64
N LEU A 36 -16.64 -8.06 -4.27
CA LEU A 36 -17.95 -7.46 -4.51
C LEU A 36 -18.93 -7.80 -3.38
N SER A 37 -19.57 -6.77 -2.80
CA SER A 37 -20.67 -7.02 -1.85
C SER A 37 -21.87 -7.56 -2.59
N SER A 38 -22.52 -8.61 -2.05
CA SER A 38 -23.69 -9.26 -2.68
C SER A 38 -24.84 -8.31 -2.99
N GLY A 39 -25.04 -7.29 -2.14
CA GLY A 39 -26.07 -6.26 -2.32
C GLY A 39 -25.77 -5.22 -3.43
N ARG A 40 -24.58 -5.28 -4.06
CA ARG A 40 -24.23 -4.42 -5.20
C ARG A 40 -24.07 -5.18 -6.51
N ALA A 41 -24.28 -6.49 -6.50
CA ALA A 41 -24.06 -7.36 -7.65
C ALA A 41 -25.03 -7.08 -8.82
N ASP A 42 -26.23 -6.65 -8.51
CA ASP A 42 -27.28 -6.30 -9.48
C ASP A 42 -27.04 -4.97 -10.19
N ILE A 43 -26.56 -3.96 -9.47
CA ILE A 43 -26.33 -2.62 -10.03
C ILE A 43 -24.95 -2.47 -10.68
N LEU A 44 -24.02 -3.40 -10.41
CA LEU A 44 -22.63 -3.33 -10.90
C LEU A 44 -22.54 -3.17 -12.43
N PRO A 45 -23.29 -3.93 -13.28
CA PRO A 45 -23.19 -3.78 -14.72
C PRO A 45 -23.59 -2.39 -15.20
N ALA A 46 -24.62 -1.80 -14.60
CA ALA A 46 -25.07 -0.45 -14.93
C ALA A 46 -24.03 0.61 -14.53
N ALA A 47 -23.46 0.48 -13.33
CA ALA A 47 -22.39 1.36 -12.86
C ALA A 47 -21.15 1.30 -13.79
N LEU A 48 -20.72 0.10 -14.17
CA LEU A 48 -19.59 -0.08 -15.09
C LEU A 48 -19.91 0.45 -16.50
N ALA A 49 -21.16 0.33 -16.98
CA ALA A 49 -21.57 0.89 -18.27
C ALA A 49 -21.44 2.42 -18.29
N VAL A 50 -21.82 3.10 -17.20
CA VAL A 50 -21.66 4.55 -17.06
C VAL A 50 -20.18 4.94 -17.11
N VAL A 51 -19.33 4.26 -16.33
CA VAL A 51 -17.88 4.52 -16.32
C VAL A 51 -17.28 4.26 -17.71
N LYS A 52 -17.65 3.15 -18.38
CA LYS A 52 -17.20 2.83 -19.75
C LYS A 52 -17.57 3.93 -20.75
N SER A 53 -18.82 4.40 -20.70
CA SER A 53 -19.29 5.46 -21.59
C SER A 53 -18.55 6.76 -21.37
N PHE A 54 -18.32 7.11 -20.11
CA PHE A 54 -17.58 8.31 -19.74
C PHE A 54 -16.10 8.24 -20.16
N THR A 55 -15.43 7.11 -19.90
CA THR A 55 -14.04 6.88 -20.28
C THR A 55 -13.84 6.99 -21.80
N ARG A 56 -14.77 6.41 -22.58
CA ARG A 56 -14.73 6.51 -24.04
C ARG A 56 -15.00 7.93 -24.54
N PHE A 57 -15.99 8.61 -23.97
CA PHE A 57 -16.31 9.98 -24.34
C PHE A 57 -15.15 10.92 -24.10
N MET A 58 -14.48 10.80 -22.95
CA MET A 58 -13.32 11.60 -22.55
C MET A 58 -12.00 11.13 -23.16
N LYS A 59 -11.99 9.96 -23.83
CA LYS A 59 -10.77 9.34 -24.40
C LYS A 59 -9.67 9.10 -23.36
N PHE A 60 -10.02 8.72 -22.15
CA PHE A 60 -9.05 8.36 -21.13
C PHE A 60 -8.44 6.98 -21.42
N GLU A 61 -7.12 6.90 -21.39
CA GLU A 61 -6.37 5.65 -21.51
C GLU A 61 -6.18 4.94 -20.17
N THR A 62 -6.15 5.72 -19.09
CA THR A 62 -5.98 5.22 -17.73
C THR A 62 -6.84 5.98 -16.74
N PHE A 63 -7.18 5.35 -15.63
CA PHE A 63 -7.80 5.98 -14.48
C PHE A 63 -7.28 5.37 -13.18
N THR A 64 -7.28 6.17 -12.13
CA THR A 64 -6.82 5.75 -10.81
C THR A 64 -8.01 5.31 -9.97
N ILE A 65 -7.96 4.08 -9.46
CA ILE A 65 -8.96 3.56 -8.54
C ILE A 65 -8.61 4.06 -7.15
N SER A 66 -9.54 4.78 -6.52
CA SER A 66 -9.38 5.24 -5.14
C SER A 66 -10.12 4.31 -4.19
N GLY A 67 -9.44 3.87 -3.14
CA GLY A 67 -10.08 3.19 -2.01
C GLY A 67 -10.86 4.14 -1.08
N SER A 68 -10.66 5.47 -1.21
CA SER A 68 -11.36 6.49 -0.44
C SER A 68 -12.62 6.94 -1.16
N GLY A 69 -13.74 7.02 -0.44
CA GLY A 69 -15.02 7.49 -0.97
C GLY A 69 -15.32 8.94 -0.60
N LEU A 70 -16.49 9.40 -1.04
CA LEU A 70 -16.99 10.75 -0.77
C LEU A 70 -17.09 11.07 0.73
N ARG A 71 -17.47 10.09 1.55
CA ARG A 71 -17.61 10.27 3.00
C ARG A 71 -16.29 10.62 3.66
N GLU A 72 -15.23 9.93 3.30
CA GLU A 72 -13.88 10.18 3.78
C GLU A 72 -13.41 11.57 3.36
N GLY A 73 -13.67 11.97 2.11
CA GLY A 73 -13.38 13.30 1.61
C GLY A 73 -14.10 14.41 2.40
N ILE A 74 -15.38 14.22 2.71
CA ILE A 74 -16.16 15.17 3.53
C ILE A 74 -15.60 15.25 4.95
N MET A 75 -15.29 14.10 5.58
CA MET A 75 -14.70 14.07 6.92
C MET A 75 -13.37 14.81 6.97
N PHE A 76 -12.48 14.58 6.00
CA PHE A 76 -11.21 15.30 5.91
C PHE A 76 -11.42 16.80 5.72
N ASN A 77 -12.36 17.20 4.87
CA ASN A 77 -12.65 18.62 4.64
C ASN A 77 -13.18 19.33 5.88
N GLN A 78 -13.90 18.62 6.75
CA GLN A 78 -14.39 19.17 8.02
C GLN A 78 -13.34 19.19 9.13
N ALA A 79 -12.47 18.19 9.17
CA ALA A 79 -11.47 18.01 10.22
C ALA A 79 -10.22 18.88 10.01
N MET A 80 -9.95 19.33 8.80
CA MET A 80 -8.75 20.08 8.47
C MET A 80 -9.04 21.55 8.17
N PRO A 81 -8.14 22.46 8.62
CA PRO A 81 -8.24 23.87 8.23
C PRO A 81 -8.12 23.98 6.71
N VAL A 82 -9.04 24.75 6.12
CA VAL A 82 -9.12 24.97 4.67
C VAL A 82 -7.84 25.66 4.19
N THR A 83 -6.96 24.91 3.55
CA THR A 83 -5.90 25.45 2.69
C THR A 83 -6.36 25.32 1.25
N LEU A 84 -6.20 26.39 0.48
CA LEU A 84 -6.89 26.65 -0.78
C LEU A 84 -6.68 25.61 -1.90
N GLU A 85 -5.67 24.72 -1.86
CA GLU A 85 -5.37 23.83 -2.99
C GLU A 85 -5.14 22.35 -2.64
N LYS A 86 -4.58 22.06 -1.46
CA LYS A 86 -4.36 20.67 -0.99
C LYS A 86 -4.45 20.66 0.53
N PRO A 87 -5.45 20.03 1.11
CA PRO A 87 -5.58 19.97 2.58
C PRO A 87 -4.42 19.24 3.25
N ILE A 88 -3.74 18.33 2.54
CA ILE A 88 -2.54 17.61 3.03
C ILE A 88 -1.50 17.61 1.92
N SER A 89 -0.37 18.28 2.14
CA SER A 89 0.74 18.34 1.18
C SER A 89 1.49 17.00 1.06
N ASP A 90 1.64 16.28 2.17
CA ASP A 90 2.28 14.95 2.26
C ASP A 90 1.33 13.95 2.92
N ILE A 91 0.47 13.34 2.11
CA ILE A 91 -0.52 12.36 2.56
C ILE A 91 0.15 11.13 3.18
N LEU A 92 1.26 10.64 2.59
CA LEU A 92 1.96 9.48 3.12
C LEU A 92 2.61 9.79 4.46
N GLY A 93 3.32 10.91 4.57
CA GLY A 93 3.92 11.36 5.83
C GLY A 93 2.88 11.53 6.93
N TYR A 94 1.73 12.13 6.61
CA TYR A 94 0.61 12.23 7.54
C TYR A 94 0.11 10.86 8.02
N SER A 95 -0.09 9.90 7.08
CA SER A 95 -0.53 8.54 7.42
C SER A 95 0.48 7.83 8.32
N LEU A 96 1.77 7.93 8.00
CA LEU A 96 2.84 7.32 8.77
C LEU A 96 2.92 7.90 10.19
N THR A 97 2.89 9.23 10.33
CA THR A 97 2.89 9.89 11.64
C THR A 97 1.66 9.49 12.47
N SER A 98 0.50 9.38 11.84
CA SER A 98 -0.72 8.94 12.51
C SER A 98 -0.60 7.51 13.03
N LEU A 99 -0.01 6.59 12.23
CA LEU A 99 0.19 5.20 12.64
C LEU A 99 1.27 5.05 13.72
N VAL A 100 2.37 5.81 13.65
CA VAL A 100 3.42 5.85 14.68
C VAL A 100 2.80 6.19 16.03
N ARG A 101 1.95 7.20 16.07
CA ARG A 101 1.22 7.61 17.30
C ARG A 101 0.19 6.58 17.73
N TYR A 102 -0.58 6.04 16.79
CA TYR A 102 -1.63 5.04 17.08
C TYR A 102 -1.04 3.75 17.66
N TYR A 103 0.12 3.32 17.15
CA TYR A 103 0.83 2.14 17.65
C TYR A 103 1.76 2.45 18.82
N GLU A 104 1.82 3.69 19.27
CA GLU A 104 2.67 4.15 20.37
C GLU A 104 4.14 3.78 20.17
N CYS A 105 4.64 3.93 18.93
CA CYS A 105 6.05 3.74 18.62
C CYS A 105 6.89 4.89 19.21
N ASP A 106 8.15 4.60 19.54
CA ASP A 106 9.10 5.63 19.97
C ASP A 106 9.46 6.54 18.78
N GLU A 107 8.93 7.76 18.78
CA GLU A 107 9.10 8.73 17.69
C GLU A 107 10.59 9.08 17.47
N GLN A 108 11.42 9.15 18.51
CA GLN A 108 12.84 9.48 18.40
C GLN A 108 13.62 8.34 17.76
N HIS A 109 13.36 7.10 18.19
CA HIS A 109 13.94 5.92 17.58
C HIS A 109 13.55 5.78 16.13
N VAL A 110 12.26 5.93 15.81
CA VAL A 110 11.74 5.89 14.44
C VAL A 110 12.44 6.92 13.56
N GLU A 111 12.54 8.18 14.00
CA GLU A 111 13.20 9.24 13.23
C GLU A 111 14.68 8.91 12.98
N HIS A 112 15.38 8.41 14.00
CA HIS A 112 16.79 8.02 13.88
C HIS A 112 16.98 6.91 12.85
N VAL A 113 16.20 5.82 12.94
CA VAL A 113 16.29 4.67 12.02
C VAL A 113 15.92 5.07 10.58
N VAL A 114 14.91 5.91 10.41
CA VAL A 114 14.52 6.44 9.09
C VAL A 114 15.67 7.26 8.49
N ASN A 115 16.28 8.16 9.26
CA ASN A 115 17.38 9.01 8.80
C ASN A 115 18.60 8.16 8.39
N LEU A 116 18.99 7.18 9.18
CA LEU A 116 20.08 6.26 8.85
C LEU A 116 19.77 5.41 7.61
N SER A 117 18.55 4.86 7.51
CA SER A 117 18.11 4.08 6.36
C SER A 117 18.18 4.90 5.06
N VAL A 118 17.72 6.16 5.12
CA VAL A 118 17.80 7.08 3.97
C VAL A 118 19.25 7.39 3.57
N GLN A 119 20.14 7.59 4.55
CA GLN A 119 21.56 7.84 4.27
C GLN A 119 22.21 6.59 3.65
N LEU A 120 22.00 5.41 4.21
CA LEU A 120 22.49 4.14 3.66
C LEU A 120 22.00 3.94 2.21
N PHE A 121 20.71 4.14 1.95
CA PHE A 121 20.17 4.02 0.60
C PHE A 121 20.87 4.98 -0.39
N LYS A 122 21.08 6.23 0.00
CA LYS A 122 21.75 7.22 -0.86
C LYS A 122 23.22 6.89 -1.11
N GLN A 123 23.96 6.52 -0.05
CA GLN A 123 25.40 6.24 -0.13
C GLN A 123 25.71 4.94 -0.87
N LEU A 124 24.85 3.91 -0.70
CA LEU A 124 25.03 2.61 -1.34
C LEU A 124 24.42 2.52 -2.73
N ARG A 125 24.03 3.64 -3.36
CA ARG A 125 23.34 3.67 -4.65
C ARG A 125 24.10 2.93 -5.75
N VAL A 126 25.43 2.99 -5.75
CA VAL A 126 26.26 2.28 -6.74
C VAL A 126 26.17 0.76 -6.58
N LEU A 127 25.98 0.28 -5.35
CA LEU A 127 25.88 -1.15 -5.04
C LEU A 127 24.50 -1.72 -5.31
N HIS A 128 23.44 -1.07 -4.83
CA HIS A 128 22.09 -1.62 -4.98
C HIS A 128 21.45 -1.31 -6.32
N LYS A 129 21.78 -0.17 -6.96
CA LYS A 129 21.28 0.29 -8.27
C LYS A 129 19.74 0.44 -8.37
N PHE A 130 19.03 0.52 -7.25
CA PHE A 130 17.58 0.63 -7.24
C PHE A 130 17.09 2.02 -7.68
N PRO A 131 15.95 2.09 -8.40
CA PRO A 131 15.26 3.34 -8.67
C PRO A 131 14.82 4.05 -7.38
N ARG A 132 14.63 5.38 -7.48
CA ARG A 132 14.25 6.22 -6.34
C ARG A 132 12.95 5.80 -5.64
N GLN A 133 12.05 5.14 -6.34
CA GLN A 133 10.80 4.62 -5.77
C GLN A 133 11.01 3.66 -4.59
N TYR A 134 12.10 2.88 -4.59
CA TYR A 134 12.44 1.99 -3.48
C TYR A 134 12.82 2.71 -2.20
N LEU A 135 13.25 3.99 -2.28
CA LEU A 135 13.47 4.81 -1.09
C LEU A 135 12.16 5.06 -0.32
N LYS A 136 11.04 5.21 -1.03
CA LYS A 136 9.71 5.34 -0.41
C LYS A 136 9.36 4.08 0.38
N ILE A 137 9.56 2.90 -0.22
CA ILE A 137 9.34 1.61 0.42
C ILE A 137 10.18 1.46 1.69
N LEU A 138 11.48 1.77 1.59
CA LEU A 138 12.38 1.71 2.75
C LEU A 138 11.98 2.69 3.86
N LYS A 139 11.55 3.90 3.52
CA LYS A 139 11.05 4.87 4.51
C LYS A 139 9.82 4.36 5.26
N VAL A 140 8.85 3.80 4.53
CA VAL A 140 7.65 3.22 5.15
C VAL A 140 8.02 2.07 6.08
N ALA A 141 8.87 1.15 5.61
CA ALA A 141 9.35 0.04 6.41
C ALA A 141 10.10 0.51 7.67
N ALA A 142 11.02 1.47 7.52
CA ALA A 142 11.79 2.02 8.64
C ALA A 142 10.92 2.78 9.65
N THR A 143 9.85 3.44 9.19
CA THR A 143 8.92 4.15 10.08
C THR A 143 8.09 3.17 10.93
N LEU A 144 7.72 2.01 10.38
CA LEU A 144 6.79 1.08 11.02
C LEU A 144 7.43 -0.25 11.43
N HIS A 145 8.79 -0.39 11.36
CA HIS A 145 9.47 -1.66 11.60
C HIS A 145 9.18 -2.24 12.98
N ASP A 146 9.01 -1.38 13.97
CA ASP A 146 8.82 -1.74 15.39
C ASP A 146 7.38 -1.65 15.88
N CYS A 147 6.40 -1.33 15.01
CA CYS A 147 4.99 -1.23 15.43
C CYS A 147 4.46 -2.55 16.01
N GLY A 148 5.04 -3.69 15.64
CA GLY A 148 4.70 -5.01 16.17
C GLY A 148 5.01 -5.21 17.65
N ASN A 149 5.87 -4.37 18.25
CA ASN A 149 6.13 -4.37 19.69
C ASN A 149 4.85 -4.10 20.50
N ARG A 150 3.87 -3.41 19.91
CA ARG A 150 2.54 -3.19 20.51
C ARG A 150 1.77 -4.49 20.76
N ILE A 151 2.03 -5.52 19.97
CA ILE A 151 1.43 -6.85 20.14
C ILE A 151 2.29 -7.68 21.10
N LYS A 152 3.58 -7.84 20.75
CA LYS A 152 4.53 -8.62 21.53
C LYS A 152 5.97 -8.30 21.09
N PHE A 153 6.89 -8.17 22.05
CA PHE A 153 8.30 -7.94 21.78
C PHE A 153 8.96 -9.10 21.00
N TYR A 154 8.70 -10.35 21.41
CA TYR A 154 9.25 -11.52 20.70
C TYR A 154 8.59 -11.70 19.35
N ASN A 155 9.42 -11.80 18.31
CA ASN A 155 9.01 -11.89 16.89
C ASN A 155 8.22 -10.66 16.43
N HIS A 156 8.46 -9.47 16.99
CA HIS A 156 7.75 -8.25 16.62
C HIS A 156 7.88 -7.92 15.12
N GLN A 157 8.97 -8.32 14.46
CA GLN A 157 9.11 -8.15 13.00
C GLN A 157 7.97 -8.82 12.20
N LYS A 158 7.48 -9.99 12.65
CA LYS A 158 6.35 -10.68 12.02
C LYS A 158 5.03 -9.94 12.31
N HIS A 159 4.90 -9.41 13.52
CA HIS A 159 3.75 -8.59 13.89
C HIS A 159 3.77 -7.27 13.13
N SER A 160 4.92 -6.61 12.99
CA SER A 160 5.06 -5.39 12.18
C SER A 160 4.70 -5.64 10.73
N CYS A 161 5.19 -6.72 10.11
CA CYS A 161 4.81 -7.11 8.76
C CYS A 161 3.29 -7.26 8.63
N TYR A 162 2.65 -8.00 9.53
CA TYR A 162 1.19 -8.16 9.53
C TYR A 162 0.44 -6.83 9.72
N MET A 163 0.88 -5.99 10.64
CA MET A 163 0.27 -4.70 10.91
C MET A 163 0.38 -3.76 9.70
N ILE A 164 1.53 -3.70 9.03
CA ILE A 164 1.73 -2.89 7.82
C ILE A 164 0.83 -3.36 6.68
N LEU A 165 0.73 -4.69 6.46
CA LEU A 165 -0.14 -5.28 5.44
C LEU A 165 -1.63 -4.95 5.64
N ASN A 166 -2.04 -4.70 6.89
CA ASN A 166 -3.44 -4.40 7.25
C ASN A 166 -3.64 -2.93 7.67
N ALA A 167 -2.60 -2.10 7.59
CA ALA A 167 -2.71 -0.69 7.92
C ALA A 167 -3.41 0.11 6.82
N THR A 168 -4.15 1.14 7.22
CA THR A 168 -4.68 2.13 6.30
C THR A 168 -3.61 3.17 6.00
N LEU A 169 -2.92 3.01 4.87
CA LEU A 169 -1.89 3.92 4.39
C LEU A 169 -2.35 4.63 3.11
N PHE A 170 -2.28 5.96 3.12
CA PHE A 170 -2.60 6.79 1.96
C PHE A 170 -1.33 7.21 1.22
N GLY A 171 -1.44 7.46 -0.08
CA GLY A 171 -0.32 7.92 -0.90
C GLY A 171 0.71 6.84 -1.25
N ILE A 172 0.33 5.58 -1.14
CA ILE A 172 1.15 4.39 -1.42
C ILE A 172 0.33 3.34 -2.15
N THR A 173 0.93 2.58 -3.08
CA THR A 173 0.25 1.50 -3.82
C THR A 173 0.26 0.19 -3.03
N HIS A 174 -0.64 -0.75 -3.38
CA HIS A 174 -0.69 -2.08 -2.77
C HIS A 174 0.66 -2.80 -2.86
N ARG A 175 1.32 -2.75 -4.03
CA ARG A 175 2.64 -3.35 -4.21
C ARG A 175 3.67 -2.74 -3.26
N GLU A 176 3.70 -1.42 -3.14
CA GLU A 176 4.63 -0.73 -2.23
C GLU A 176 4.36 -1.09 -0.75
N ILE A 177 3.08 -1.25 -0.35
CA ILE A 177 2.70 -1.69 1.01
C ILE A 177 3.24 -3.09 1.27
N VAL A 178 3.02 -4.04 0.35
CA VAL A 178 3.51 -5.42 0.49
C VAL A 178 5.03 -5.45 0.61
N LEU A 179 5.73 -4.72 -0.25
CA LEU A 179 7.19 -4.65 -0.21
C LEU A 179 7.69 -4.01 1.10
N ALA A 180 7.08 -2.93 1.56
CA ALA A 180 7.45 -2.29 2.83
C ALA A 180 7.21 -3.22 4.04
N ALA A 181 6.10 -3.95 4.03
CA ALA A 181 5.80 -4.94 5.07
C ALA A 181 6.84 -6.05 5.10
N PHE A 182 7.26 -6.58 3.95
CA PHE A 182 8.29 -7.60 3.87
C PHE A 182 9.66 -7.06 4.26
N VAL A 183 10.02 -5.83 3.87
CA VAL A 183 11.26 -5.17 4.32
C VAL A 183 11.27 -5.04 5.84
N ALA A 184 10.17 -4.58 6.44
CA ALA A 184 10.03 -4.51 7.89
C ALA A 184 10.10 -5.92 8.53
N GLY A 185 9.50 -6.94 7.90
CA GLY A 185 9.60 -8.32 8.37
C GLY A 185 11.02 -8.89 8.37
N CYS A 186 11.89 -8.38 7.49
CA CYS A 186 13.28 -8.83 7.32
C CYS A 186 14.31 -8.03 8.16
N HIS A 187 13.89 -7.09 9.00
CA HIS A 187 14.85 -6.28 9.79
C HIS A 187 15.55 -7.07 10.92
N LYS A 188 15.05 -8.24 11.27
CA LYS A 188 15.78 -9.26 12.04
C LYS A 188 16.41 -10.30 11.09
N LYS A 189 16.97 -11.38 11.63
CA LYS A 189 17.74 -12.38 10.85
C LYS A 189 16.91 -13.30 9.95
N GLU A 190 15.60 -13.15 9.93
CA GLU A 190 14.71 -14.07 9.19
C GLU A 190 14.49 -13.57 7.75
N ASP A 191 14.47 -14.52 6.81
CA ASP A 191 14.05 -14.30 5.42
C ASP A 191 12.52 -14.37 5.31
N ILE A 192 11.99 -13.85 4.20
CA ILE A 192 10.58 -13.94 3.88
C ILE A 192 10.22 -15.42 3.71
N SER A 193 9.14 -15.84 4.38
CA SER A 193 8.58 -17.17 4.13
C SER A 193 8.12 -17.30 2.68
N PRO A 194 8.50 -18.37 1.95
CA PRO A 194 7.99 -18.62 0.62
C PRO A 194 6.45 -18.67 0.55
N LEU A 195 5.79 -19.14 1.61
CA LEU A 195 4.33 -19.19 1.69
C LEU A 195 3.71 -17.79 1.78
N ASP A 196 4.34 -16.88 2.51
CA ASP A 196 3.87 -15.50 2.61
C ASP A 196 4.05 -14.76 1.29
N TRP A 197 5.19 -14.97 0.61
CA TRP A 197 5.42 -14.44 -0.73
C TRP A 197 4.39 -14.94 -1.75
N MET A 198 4.09 -16.24 -1.75
CA MET A 198 3.13 -16.84 -2.69
C MET A 198 1.71 -16.25 -2.57
N ARG A 199 1.32 -15.74 -1.39
CA ARG A 199 0.01 -15.09 -1.20
C ARG A 199 -0.13 -13.78 -1.99
N TYR A 200 0.99 -13.13 -2.31
CA TYR A 200 1.03 -11.83 -2.98
C TYR A 200 1.63 -11.89 -4.38
N LYS A 201 1.81 -13.09 -4.96
CA LYS A 201 2.39 -13.30 -6.30
C LYS A 201 1.71 -12.53 -7.43
N ASP A 202 0.44 -12.17 -7.25
CA ASP A 202 -0.32 -11.38 -8.23
C ASP A 202 -0.03 -9.86 -8.13
N ILE A 203 0.68 -9.43 -7.07
CA ILE A 203 0.99 -8.03 -6.77
C ILE A 203 2.49 -7.76 -6.87
N VAL A 204 3.31 -8.73 -6.44
CA VAL A 204 4.78 -8.64 -6.38
C VAL A 204 5.44 -9.59 -7.39
N GLN A 205 6.59 -9.20 -7.91
CA GLN A 205 7.37 -9.95 -8.91
C GLN A 205 8.60 -10.59 -8.27
N GLU A 206 9.20 -11.59 -8.92
CA GLU A 206 10.39 -12.28 -8.37
C GLU A 206 11.58 -11.34 -8.18
N GLU A 207 11.73 -10.33 -9.03
CA GLU A 207 12.75 -9.30 -8.92
C GLU A 207 12.62 -8.48 -7.62
N ASP A 208 11.41 -8.37 -7.09
CA ASP A 208 11.14 -7.67 -5.84
C ASP A 208 11.75 -8.37 -4.62
N LEU A 209 11.95 -9.70 -4.67
CA LEU A 209 12.60 -10.45 -3.58
C LEU A 209 14.02 -9.96 -3.31
N GLU A 210 14.78 -9.70 -4.35
CA GLU A 210 16.13 -9.17 -4.20
C GLU A 210 16.10 -7.77 -3.58
N ALA A 211 15.15 -6.94 -4.02
CA ALA A 211 14.99 -5.60 -3.46
C ALA A 211 14.61 -5.65 -1.99
N VAL A 212 13.66 -6.49 -1.59
CA VAL A 212 13.25 -6.65 -0.18
C VAL A 212 14.43 -7.12 0.68
N ARG A 213 15.22 -8.10 0.23
CA ARG A 213 16.40 -8.56 0.96
C ARG A 213 17.42 -7.45 1.17
N LYS A 214 17.78 -6.72 0.11
CA LYS A 214 18.77 -5.62 0.20
C LYS A 214 18.27 -4.47 1.08
N LEU A 215 17.00 -4.08 0.94
CA LEU A 215 16.40 -3.03 1.78
C LEU A 215 16.26 -3.50 3.24
N GLY A 216 15.93 -4.76 3.48
CA GLY A 216 15.89 -5.36 4.82
C GLY A 216 17.25 -5.36 5.49
N VAL A 217 18.34 -5.63 4.75
CA VAL A 217 19.72 -5.50 5.29
C VAL A 217 20.04 -4.04 5.63
N MET A 218 19.67 -3.07 4.78
CA MET A 218 19.87 -1.65 5.07
C MET A 218 19.13 -1.22 6.34
N LEU A 219 17.87 -1.67 6.49
CA LEU A 219 17.07 -1.39 7.68
C LEU A 219 17.69 -2.01 8.93
N ARG A 220 18.15 -3.25 8.85
CA ARG A 220 18.85 -3.95 9.95
C ARG A 220 20.10 -3.22 10.41
N ILE A 221 20.91 -2.72 9.47
CA ILE A 221 22.12 -1.92 9.80
C ILE A 221 21.71 -0.58 10.43
N ALA A 222 20.63 0.04 9.96
CA ALA A 222 20.17 1.32 10.49
C ALA A 222 19.61 1.20 11.92
N GLU A 223 19.10 0.02 12.31
CA GLU A 223 18.54 -0.26 13.63
C GLU A 223 19.63 -0.68 14.64
N SER A 224 20.78 -1.20 14.17
CA SER A 224 21.87 -1.72 15.03
C SER A 224 22.68 -0.61 15.67
#